data_7498ea80f93850a166dc0cd74818c8f3
#
_entry.id   7498ea80f93850a166dc0cd74818c8f3
#
_cell.length_a   1.000
_cell.length_b   1.000
_cell.length_c   1.000
_cell.angle_alpha   90.00
_cell.angle_beta   90.00
_cell.angle_gamma   90.00
#
_symmetry.space_group_name_H-M   'P 1'
#
loop_
_entity.id
_entity.type
_entity.pdbx_description
1 polymer ?
#
loop_
_entity_poly.entity_id
_entity_poly.type
_entity_poly.pdbx_seq_one_letter_code
_entity_poly.pdbx_strand_id
1 'polypeptide(L)'
;MSLSIVDLGFESGVARHALRGDLTIDAAASAFPAGLARLTALTPGGRCDFDCSGIDASDSTGLAVLIEWQAEAQRRGLTLGYSNLPVSLARLARLSEVETLLIRA
;
A
#
# COMPACT_ATOMS: atom_id res chain seq x y z
N MET A 1 1.28 -6.88 -16.55
CA MET A 1 0.04 -6.97 -15.75
C MET A 1 -0.02 -5.79 -14.82
N SER A 2 -1.18 -5.26 -14.60
CA SER A 2 -1.34 -4.12 -13.72
C SER A 2 -1.81 -4.59 -12.35
N LEU A 3 -1.68 -3.70 -11.38
CA LEU A 3 -2.18 -3.93 -10.03
C LEU A 3 -3.64 -3.50 -9.96
N SER A 4 -4.47 -4.29 -9.31
CA SER A 4 -5.85 -3.89 -9.00
C SER A 4 -6.00 -3.75 -7.50
N ILE A 5 -6.87 -2.83 -7.09
CA ILE A 5 -7.19 -2.59 -5.68
C ILE A 5 -8.65 -2.94 -5.49
N VAL A 6 -8.91 -3.92 -4.65
CA VAL A 6 -10.25 -4.43 -4.39
C VAL A 6 -10.71 -3.93 -3.03
N ASP A 7 -11.88 -3.28 -2.99
CA ASP A 7 -12.46 -2.79 -1.75
C ASP A 7 -13.06 -3.97 -0.98
N LEU A 8 -12.64 -4.17 0.26
CA LEU A 8 -13.12 -5.22 1.13
C LEU A 8 -14.08 -4.70 2.19
N GLY A 9 -14.40 -3.40 2.18
CA GLY A 9 -15.31 -2.80 3.15
C GLY A 9 -14.59 -2.40 4.44
N PHE A 10 -15.37 -2.17 5.48
CA PHE A 10 -14.84 -1.78 6.78
C PHE A 10 -14.90 -2.97 7.73
N GLU A 11 -13.86 -3.08 8.56
CA GLU A 11 -13.80 -4.08 9.61
C GLU A 11 -13.22 -3.41 10.85
N SER A 12 -13.98 -3.37 11.94
CA SER A 12 -13.56 -2.75 13.20
C SER A 12 -13.07 -1.31 13.01
N GLY A 13 -13.74 -0.55 12.14
CA GLY A 13 -13.41 0.85 11.90
C GLY A 13 -12.25 1.06 10.95
N VAL A 14 -11.73 0.01 10.33
CA VAL A 14 -10.61 0.09 9.40
C VAL A 14 -11.13 -0.19 7.98
N ALA A 15 -10.86 0.73 7.04
CA ALA A 15 -11.17 0.52 5.64
C ALA A 15 -10.16 -0.47 5.06
N ARG A 16 -10.63 -1.60 4.56
CA ARG A 16 -9.76 -2.67 4.10
C ARG A 16 -9.80 -2.81 2.59
N HIS A 17 -8.64 -2.96 2.00
CA HIS A 17 -8.48 -3.14 0.56
C HIS A 17 -7.47 -4.24 0.31
N ALA A 18 -7.64 -4.97 -0.79
CA ALA A 18 -6.67 -5.99 -1.22
C ALA A 18 -5.95 -5.50 -2.46
N LEU A 19 -4.63 -5.61 -2.45
CA LEU A 19 -3.80 -5.34 -3.63
C LEU A 19 -3.56 -6.66 -4.35
N ARG A 20 -3.85 -6.71 -5.65
CA ARG A 20 -3.73 -7.94 -6.44
C ARG A 20 -3.06 -7.67 -7.77
N GLY A 21 -2.10 -8.51 -8.11
CA GLY A 21 -1.36 -8.43 -9.37
C GLY A 21 0.06 -7.97 -9.15
N ASP A 22 0.62 -7.30 -10.15
CA ASP A 22 2.02 -6.91 -10.11
C ASP A 22 2.17 -5.47 -9.62
N LEU A 23 3.13 -5.26 -8.73
CA LEU A 23 3.50 -3.95 -8.23
C LEU A 23 4.93 -3.67 -8.67
N THR A 24 5.09 -3.39 -9.95
CA THR A 24 6.37 -3.19 -10.61
C THR A 24 6.38 -1.84 -11.32
N ILE A 25 7.52 -1.51 -11.94
CA ILE A 25 7.65 -0.26 -12.68
C ILE A 25 6.57 -0.12 -13.76
N ASP A 26 6.18 -1.24 -14.40
CA ASP A 26 5.17 -1.19 -15.45
C ASP A 26 3.78 -0.86 -14.91
N ALA A 27 3.51 -1.21 -13.65
CA ALA A 27 2.22 -0.98 -13.03
C ALA A 27 2.16 0.34 -12.27
N ALA A 28 3.30 0.94 -11.93
CA ALA A 28 3.36 2.06 -11.00
C ALA A 28 2.54 3.26 -11.45
N ALA A 29 2.54 3.57 -12.76
CA ALA A 29 1.85 4.74 -13.27
C ALA A 29 0.34 4.69 -13.05
N SER A 30 -0.26 3.50 -13.06
CA SER A 30 -1.70 3.34 -12.79
C SER A 30 -1.96 3.01 -11.32
N ALA A 31 -1.03 2.30 -10.66
CA ALA A 31 -1.20 1.89 -9.28
C ALA A 31 -1.17 3.08 -8.32
N PHE A 32 -0.24 4.01 -8.53
CA PHE A 32 -0.06 5.12 -7.61
C PHE A 32 -1.33 5.97 -7.47
N PRO A 33 -1.92 6.50 -8.57
CA PRO A 33 -3.15 7.29 -8.42
C PRO A 33 -4.33 6.46 -7.92
N ALA A 34 -4.37 5.16 -8.22
CA ALA A 34 -5.45 4.31 -7.72
C ALA A 34 -5.43 4.18 -6.20
N GLY A 35 -4.24 4.01 -5.62
CA GLY A 35 -4.09 3.98 -4.17
C GLY A 35 -4.38 5.32 -3.54
N LEU A 36 -3.92 6.41 -4.17
CA LEU A 36 -4.23 7.76 -3.69
C LEU A 36 -5.73 7.99 -3.61
N ALA A 37 -6.49 7.51 -4.60
CA ALA A 37 -7.94 7.68 -4.61
C ALA A 37 -8.59 7.04 -3.38
N ARG A 38 -8.07 5.89 -2.93
CA ARG A 38 -8.58 5.24 -1.73
C ARG A 38 -8.29 6.07 -0.47
N LEU A 39 -7.11 6.68 -0.41
CA LEU A 39 -6.72 7.50 0.73
C LEU A 39 -7.51 8.81 0.76
N THR A 40 -7.72 9.45 -0.40
CA THR A 40 -8.46 10.72 -0.45
C THR A 40 -9.94 10.55 -0.13
N ALA A 41 -10.46 9.34 -0.21
CA ALA A 41 -11.84 9.05 0.15
C ALA A 41 -12.08 9.03 1.66
N LEU A 42 -11.01 8.99 2.46
CA LEU A 42 -11.10 8.94 3.92
C LEU A 42 -10.97 10.33 4.52
N THR A 43 -11.66 10.53 5.66
CA THR A 43 -11.53 11.78 6.41
C THR A 43 -10.30 11.71 7.32
N PRO A 44 -9.72 12.85 7.72
CA PRO A 44 -8.61 12.85 8.66
C PRO A 44 -8.95 12.07 9.93
N GLY A 45 -7.99 11.31 10.43
CA GLY A 45 -8.19 10.39 11.54
C GLY A 45 -8.63 9.00 11.11
N GLY A 46 -8.92 8.80 9.84
CA GLY A 46 -9.34 7.51 9.31
C GLY A 46 -8.23 6.48 9.32
N ARG A 47 -8.62 5.21 9.25
CA ARG A 47 -7.69 4.08 9.25
C ARG A 47 -7.95 3.22 8.03
N CYS A 48 -6.86 2.77 7.40
CA CYS A 48 -6.91 2.00 6.17
C CYS A 48 -5.86 0.90 6.22
N ASP A 49 -6.21 -0.28 5.73
CA ASP A 49 -5.27 -1.39 5.60
C ASP A 49 -5.27 -1.90 4.17
N PHE A 50 -4.07 -2.05 3.60
CA PHE A 50 -3.87 -2.67 2.29
C PHE A 50 -3.28 -4.06 2.50
N ASP A 51 -4.07 -5.09 2.19
CA ASP A 51 -3.63 -6.47 2.23
C ASP A 51 -2.80 -6.75 0.98
N CYS A 52 -1.54 -7.08 1.18
CA CYS A 52 -0.57 -7.26 0.10
C CYS A 52 -0.37 -8.72 -0.29
N SER A 53 -1.16 -9.64 0.27
CA SER A 53 -0.99 -11.08 -0.01
C SER A 53 -1.22 -11.43 -1.48
N GLY A 54 -1.95 -10.60 -2.22
CA GLY A 54 -2.24 -10.85 -3.63
C GLY A 54 -1.22 -10.25 -4.60
N ILE A 55 -0.15 -9.64 -4.11
CA ILE A 55 0.90 -9.09 -4.98
C ILE A 55 1.75 -10.24 -5.48
N ASP A 56 1.83 -10.39 -6.81
CA ASP A 56 2.59 -11.48 -7.43
C ASP A 56 4.05 -11.10 -7.63
N ALA A 57 4.32 -10.09 -8.44
CA ALA A 57 5.67 -9.61 -8.70
C ALA A 57 5.82 -8.19 -8.15
N SER A 58 7.02 -7.86 -7.68
CA SER A 58 7.32 -6.52 -7.17
C SER A 58 8.79 -6.20 -7.41
N ASP A 59 9.10 -4.90 -7.41
CA ASP A 59 10.46 -4.41 -7.58
C ASP A 59 10.64 -3.15 -6.73
N SER A 60 11.79 -2.49 -6.88
CA SER A 60 12.08 -1.30 -6.10
C SER A 60 11.14 -0.13 -6.41
N THR A 61 10.62 -0.06 -7.63
CA THR A 61 9.61 0.96 -7.98
C THR A 61 8.31 0.69 -7.24
N GLY A 62 7.92 -0.58 -7.13
CA GLY A 62 6.75 -0.95 -6.34
C GLY A 62 6.92 -0.60 -4.88
N LEU A 63 8.11 -0.84 -4.32
CA LEU A 63 8.40 -0.43 -2.95
C LEU A 63 8.25 1.08 -2.78
N ALA A 64 8.73 1.86 -3.75
CA ALA A 64 8.61 3.31 -3.71
C ALA A 64 7.15 3.75 -3.70
N VAL A 65 6.28 3.07 -4.44
CA VAL A 65 4.84 3.36 -4.44
C VAL A 65 4.25 3.18 -3.04
N LEU A 66 4.61 2.08 -2.35
CA LEU A 66 4.13 1.84 -0.99
C LEU A 66 4.61 2.93 -0.04
N ILE A 67 5.84 3.37 -0.18
CA ILE A 67 6.40 4.44 0.65
C ILE A 67 5.68 5.76 0.39
N GLU A 68 5.40 6.08 -0.87
CA GLU A 68 4.70 7.31 -1.22
C GLU A 68 3.25 7.31 -0.72
N TRP A 69 2.56 6.18 -0.78
CA TRP A 69 1.22 6.09 -0.19
C TRP A 69 1.27 6.34 1.31
N GLN A 70 2.28 5.80 2.00
CA GLN A 70 2.43 6.00 3.43
C GLN A 70 2.68 7.46 3.76
N ALA A 71 3.54 8.11 2.97
CA ALA A 71 3.83 9.54 3.15
C ALA A 71 2.57 10.38 2.94
N GLU A 72 1.78 10.04 1.93
CA GLU A 72 0.55 10.78 1.64
C GLU A 72 -0.48 10.58 2.77
N ALA A 73 -0.57 9.36 3.28
CA ALA A 73 -1.46 9.08 4.41
C ALA A 73 -1.09 9.94 5.61
N GLN A 74 0.19 10.05 5.92
CA GLN A 74 0.64 10.88 7.03
C GLN A 74 0.30 12.35 6.82
N ARG A 75 0.48 12.85 5.60
CA ARG A 75 0.13 14.25 5.29
C ARG A 75 -1.36 14.52 5.48
N ARG A 76 -2.20 13.52 5.29
CA ARG A 76 -3.65 13.65 5.40
C ARG A 76 -4.19 13.29 6.78
N GLY A 77 -3.31 12.97 7.72
CA GLY A 77 -3.73 12.56 9.06
C GLY A 77 -4.39 11.20 9.11
N LEU A 78 -4.05 10.32 8.17
CA LEU A 78 -4.58 8.96 8.11
C LEU A 78 -3.58 7.97 8.67
N THR A 79 -4.07 6.83 9.14
CA THR A 79 -3.23 5.70 9.54
C THR A 79 -3.36 4.63 8.46
N LEU A 80 -2.27 4.37 7.74
CA LEU A 80 -2.22 3.35 6.70
C LEU A 80 -1.33 2.21 7.16
N GLY A 81 -1.87 0.99 7.15
CA GLY A 81 -1.11 -0.22 7.43
C GLY A 81 -1.04 -1.10 6.20
N TYR A 82 0.03 -1.88 6.12
CA TYR A 82 0.19 -2.93 5.11
C TYR A 82 0.24 -4.26 5.82
N SER A 83 -0.60 -5.19 5.40
CA SER A 83 -0.61 -6.55 5.94
C SER A 83 -0.13 -7.54 4.89
N ASN A 84 0.47 -8.63 5.35
CA ASN A 84 0.87 -9.75 4.51
C ASN A 84 1.80 -9.35 3.36
N LEU A 85 2.81 -8.53 3.64
CA LEU A 85 3.80 -8.17 2.63
C LEU A 85 4.49 -9.43 2.10
N PRO A 86 4.63 -9.58 0.77
CA PRO A 86 5.40 -10.70 0.22
C PRO A 86 6.82 -10.68 0.76
N VAL A 87 7.41 -11.87 0.92
CA VAL A 87 8.75 -12.01 1.48
C VAL A 87 9.77 -11.20 0.69
N SER A 88 9.69 -11.22 -0.64
CA SER A 88 10.62 -10.48 -1.49
C SER A 88 10.53 -8.97 -1.25
N LEU A 89 9.33 -8.46 -1.08
CA LEU A 89 9.10 -7.03 -0.86
C LEU A 89 9.55 -6.62 0.54
N ALA A 90 9.25 -7.45 1.54
CA ALA A 90 9.69 -7.19 2.91
C ALA A 90 11.22 -7.22 3.01
N ARG A 91 11.86 -8.14 2.29
CA ARG A 91 13.32 -8.23 2.25
C ARG A 91 13.93 -7.00 1.59
N LEU A 92 13.34 -6.54 0.50
CA LEU A 92 13.81 -5.34 -0.19
C LEU A 92 13.69 -4.12 0.70
N ALA A 93 12.59 -3.99 1.44
CA ALA A 93 12.37 -2.88 2.37
C ALA A 93 13.42 -2.90 3.48
N ARG A 94 13.77 -4.09 3.98
CA ARG A 94 14.75 -4.25 5.03
C ARG A 94 16.16 -3.88 4.54
N LEU A 95 16.52 -4.31 3.33
CA LEU A 95 17.81 -3.98 2.73
C LEU A 95 17.94 -2.49 2.47
N SER A 96 16.84 -1.82 2.18
CA SER A 96 16.83 -0.37 1.91
C SER A 96 16.62 0.45 3.19
N GLU A 97 16.50 -0.20 4.34
CA GLU A 97 16.31 0.43 5.65
C GLU A 97 15.04 1.29 5.72
N VAL A 98 13.99 0.87 5.00
CA VAL A 98 12.71 1.59 5.00
C VAL A 98 11.59 0.74 5.57
N GLU A 99 11.92 -0.40 6.18
CA GLU A 99 10.93 -1.34 6.70
C GLU A 99 9.98 -0.69 7.70
N THR A 100 10.51 0.16 8.58
CA THR A 100 9.70 0.82 9.59
C THR A 100 8.69 1.79 8.99
N LEU A 101 8.96 2.31 7.80
CA LEU A 101 8.02 3.20 7.12
C LEU A 101 6.78 2.45 6.61
N LEU A 102 6.93 1.16 6.31
CA LEU A 102 5.85 0.36 5.76
C LEU A 102 4.96 -0.26 6.83
N ILE A 103 5.54 -0.64 7.95
CA ILE A 103 4.79 -1.36 8.99
C ILE A 103 4.18 -0.45 10.05
N ARG A 104 4.39 0.84 9.94
CA ARG A 104 3.75 1.78 10.85
C ARG A 104 2.26 1.84 10.55
N ALA A 105 1.48 1.68 11.54
CA ALA A 105 0.03 1.72 11.40
C ALA A 105 -0.56 2.65 12.42
#